data_9531f549f4989ac2fa4a85d98b8a4fcd
#
_entry.id   9531f549f4989ac2fa4a85d98b8a4fcd
#
_cell.length_a   1.000
_cell.length_b   1.000
_cell.length_c   1.000
_cell.angle_alpha   90.00
_cell.angle_beta   90.00
_cell.angle_gamma   90.00
#
_symmetry.space_group_name_H-M   'P 1'
#
loop_
_entity.id
_entity.type
_entity.pdbx_description
1 polymer ?
#
loop_
_entity_poly.entity_id
_entity_poly.type
_entity_poly.pdbx_seq_one_letter_code
_entity_poly.pdbx_strand_id
1 'polypeptide(L)'
;MNSILDNILWHTLSGPHARFSVGTQTVRRYAPGFSPIIGFADELQPDLVALKPFCQSGEHFYCAGWTGVVPAGWRLEAEASMFRMVWAAEVPAEDVRGDAGIVPLTAEHAEAALALATLTNPGPFGLRTLELGEYFGSFENGQLVAMAGERMQAGEFHEISGVCTHPDFQAKGLARRLMLALIRRQLQHGETPFLHVMSDNATAHGLYQRMGFEDYCEVPVRVISRL
;
A
#
# COMPACT_ATOMS: atom_id res chain seq x y z
N MET A 1 23.82 -2.11 -8.64
CA MET A 1 23.04 -0.91 -8.24
C MET A 1 21.80 -1.44 -7.56
N ASN A 2 21.50 -0.96 -6.35
CA ASN A 2 20.25 -1.33 -5.70
C ASN A 2 19.08 -0.67 -6.47
N SER A 3 18.02 -1.40 -6.71
CA SER A 3 16.80 -0.86 -7.31
C SER A 3 16.11 0.11 -6.33
N ILE A 4 15.45 1.14 -6.83
CA ILE A 4 14.56 2.01 -6.02
C ILE A 4 13.53 1.15 -5.27
N LEU A 5 13.10 0.05 -5.91
CA LEU A 5 12.14 -0.87 -5.34
C LEU A 5 12.67 -1.59 -4.08
N ASP A 6 13.98 -1.76 -3.92
CA ASP A 6 14.56 -2.41 -2.73
C ASP A 6 14.19 -1.67 -1.44
N ASN A 7 14.12 -0.32 -1.48
CA ASN A 7 13.71 0.50 -0.33
C ASN A 7 12.61 1.51 -0.75
N ILE A 8 11.53 0.98 -1.31
CA ILE A 8 10.44 1.78 -1.88
C ILE A 8 9.77 2.70 -0.84
N LEU A 9 9.69 2.27 0.43
CA LEU A 9 9.09 3.06 1.50
C LEU A 9 9.84 4.38 1.69
N TRP A 10 11.16 4.32 1.78
CA TRP A 10 12.01 5.50 1.92
C TRP A 10 11.94 6.39 0.68
N HIS A 11 12.12 5.81 -0.50
CA HIS A 11 12.12 6.57 -1.74
C HIS A 11 10.79 7.26 -2.01
N THR A 12 9.68 6.65 -1.61
CA THR A 12 8.36 7.31 -1.65
C THR A 12 8.29 8.49 -0.68
N LEU A 13 8.60 8.25 0.61
CA LEU A 13 8.42 9.24 1.67
C LEU A 13 9.41 10.41 1.61
N SER A 14 10.60 10.19 1.07
CA SER A 14 11.62 11.24 0.88
C SER A 14 11.56 11.92 -0.50
N GLY A 15 10.85 11.33 -1.43
CA GLY A 15 10.70 11.77 -2.81
C GLY A 15 9.29 12.26 -3.14
N PRO A 16 8.51 11.57 -3.99
CA PRO A 16 7.20 12.06 -4.49
C PRO A 16 6.21 12.39 -3.37
N HIS A 17 6.24 11.65 -2.26
CA HIS A 17 5.36 11.87 -1.12
C HIS A 17 6.00 12.68 0.02
N ALA A 18 7.10 13.37 -0.20
CA ALA A 18 7.72 14.20 0.82
C ALA A 18 6.75 15.23 1.43
N ARG A 19 5.83 15.75 0.63
CA ARG A 19 4.77 16.71 1.06
C ARG A 19 3.73 16.10 1.99
N PHE A 20 3.56 14.78 1.96
CA PHE A 20 2.61 14.02 2.79
C PHE A 20 3.29 13.36 3.99
N SER A 21 4.59 13.56 4.16
CA SER A 21 5.40 12.91 5.17
C SER A 21 6.04 13.91 6.13
N VAL A 22 6.39 13.42 7.31
CA VAL A 22 7.15 14.15 8.34
C VAL A 22 8.32 13.30 8.80
N GLY A 23 9.36 13.90 9.31
CA GLY A 23 10.55 13.19 9.78
C GLY A 23 11.86 13.94 9.54
N THR A 24 12.93 13.20 9.36
CA THR A 24 14.29 13.69 9.17
C THR A 24 14.88 13.27 7.81
N GLN A 25 16.19 13.41 7.65
CA GLN A 25 16.93 12.90 6.48
C GLN A 25 17.25 11.41 6.57
N THR A 26 16.99 10.76 7.71
CA THR A 26 17.30 9.34 7.95
C THR A 26 16.06 8.49 8.15
N VAL A 27 14.94 9.09 8.55
CA VAL A 27 13.67 8.40 8.80
C VAL A 27 12.48 9.32 8.55
N ARG A 28 11.46 8.83 7.90
CA ARG A 28 10.21 9.55 7.65
C ARG A 28 9.00 8.65 7.88
N ARG A 29 7.89 9.27 8.24
CA ARG A 29 6.57 8.62 8.30
C ARG A 29 5.56 9.43 7.49
N TYR A 30 4.48 8.81 7.06
CA TYR A 30 3.34 9.62 6.61
C TYR A 30 2.79 10.47 7.76
N ALA A 31 2.32 11.67 7.44
CA ALA A 31 1.63 12.54 8.38
C ALA A 31 0.34 11.89 8.92
N PRO A 32 -0.19 12.34 10.06
CA PRO A 32 -1.45 11.82 10.60
C PRO A 32 -2.59 11.85 9.58
N GLY A 33 -3.43 10.82 9.62
CA GLY A 33 -4.56 10.65 8.69
C GLY A 33 -4.26 9.84 7.43
N PHE A 34 -2.99 9.68 7.06
CA PHE A 34 -2.57 8.74 6.01
C PHE A 34 -2.32 7.34 6.58
N SER A 35 -1.95 6.40 5.70
CA SER A 35 -1.47 5.08 6.11
C SER A 35 -0.28 5.21 7.07
N PRO A 36 -0.28 4.58 8.25
CA PRO A 36 0.78 4.75 9.26
C PRO A 36 2.04 3.94 8.91
N ILE A 37 2.76 4.39 7.89
CA ILE A 37 3.95 3.73 7.35
C ILE A 37 5.19 4.56 7.65
N ILE A 38 6.30 3.88 8.01
CA ILE A 38 7.63 4.44 8.20
C ILE A 38 8.56 3.91 7.09
N GLY A 39 9.42 4.79 6.58
CA GLY A 39 10.56 4.44 5.74
C GLY A 39 11.87 4.93 6.36
N PHE A 40 12.92 4.13 6.22
CA PHE A 40 14.26 4.40 6.71
C PHE A 40 15.21 4.60 5.53
N ALA A 41 16.11 5.58 5.61
CA ALA A 41 17.15 5.77 4.61
C ALA A 41 18.11 4.57 4.56
N ASP A 42 18.36 3.96 5.73
CA ASP A 42 19.10 2.72 5.91
C ASP A 42 18.24 1.74 6.72
N GLU A 43 17.73 0.70 6.07
CA GLU A 43 16.90 -0.33 6.71
C GLU A 43 17.70 -1.20 7.67
N LEU A 44 19.03 -1.27 7.54
CA LEU A 44 19.89 -2.01 8.46
C LEU A 44 20.15 -1.24 9.76
N GLN A 45 20.05 0.10 9.71
CA GLN A 45 20.30 0.99 10.85
C GLN A 45 19.17 2.04 10.99
N PRO A 46 17.93 1.61 11.31
CA PRO A 46 16.77 2.50 11.39
C PRO A 46 16.90 3.51 12.53
N ASP A 47 16.80 4.80 12.21
CA ASP A 47 16.91 5.89 13.19
C ASP A 47 15.55 6.22 13.84
N LEU A 48 15.00 5.26 14.57
CA LEU A 48 13.74 5.43 15.29
C LEU A 48 13.83 6.49 16.42
N VAL A 49 15.02 6.83 16.88
CA VAL A 49 15.21 7.88 17.88
C VAL A 49 14.91 9.25 17.28
N ALA A 50 15.40 9.52 16.08
CA ALA A 50 15.13 10.76 15.36
C ALA A 50 13.65 10.91 14.95
N LEU A 51 12.89 9.83 14.87
CA LEU A 51 11.45 9.87 14.54
C LEU A 51 10.57 10.28 15.75
N LYS A 52 11.05 10.08 16.99
CA LYS A 52 10.25 10.33 18.21
C LYS A 52 9.51 11.68 18.26
N PRO A 53 10.13 12.83 17.86
CA PRO A 53 9.44 14.13 17.91
C PRO A 53 8.23 14.25 16.98
N PHE A 54 8.11 13.34 16.00
CA PHE A 54 7.05 13.33 15.01
C PHE A 54 5.96 12.31 15.32
N CYS A 55 6.00 11.66 16.49
CA CYS A 55 5.07 10.61 16.89
C CYS A 55 4.45 10.91 18.24
N GLN A 56 3.17 10.56 18.40
CA GLN A 56 2.48 10.58 19.68
C GLN A 56 2.67 9.24 20.40
N SER A 57 2.59 9.24 21.74
CA SER A 57 2.56 7.99 22.51
C SER A 57 1.34 7.15 22.13
N GLY A 58 1.54 5.85 21.95
CA GLY A 58 0.51 4.91 21.54
C GLY A 58 0.26 4.81 20.04
N GLU A 59 0.86 5.68 19.20
CA GLU A 59 0.74 5.51 17.76
C GLU A 59 1.42 4.23 17.28
N HIS A 60 0.79 3.55 16.32
CA HIS A 60 1.27 2.31 15.69
C HIS A 60 1.73 2.58 14.26
N PHE A 61 2.82 1.92 13.86
CA PHE A 61 3.39 2.10 12.53
C PHE A 61 3.81 0.78 11.92
N TYR A 62 3.66 0.69 10.60
CA TYR A 62 4.19 -0.38 9.78
C TYR A 62 5.53 0.04 9.19
N CYS A 63 6.52 -0.82 9.29
CA CYS A 63 7.82 -0.67 8.64
C CYS A 63 8.29 -2.01 8.06
N ALA A 64 9.10 -1.95 7.02
CA ALA A 64 9.61 -3.14 6.34
C ALA A 64 11.14 -3.08 6.21
N GLY A 65 11.76 -4.21 5.86
CA GLY A 65 13.19 -4.32 5.58
C GLY A 65 14.09 -4.44 6.81
N TRP A 66 13.55 -4.24 8.01
CA TRP A 66 14.32 -4.20 9.26
C TRP A 66 13.98 -5.35 10.20
N THR A 67 15.04 -6.02 10.75
CA THR A 67 14.91 -7.11 11.73
C THR A 67 15.73 -6.87 13.01
N GLY A 68 16.34 -5.69 13.18
CA GLY A 68 17.18 -5.35 14.32
C GLY A 68 16.42 -5.19 15.64
N VAL A 69 17.17 -4.91 16.71
CA VAL A 69 16.61 -4.71 18.05
C VAL A 69 15.78 -3.43 18.11
N VAL A 70 14.58 -3.53 18.68
CA VAL A 70 13.70 -2.37 18.89
C VAL A 70 14.30 -1.46 19.97
N PRO A 71 14.57 -0.18 19.69
CA PRO A 71 15.20 0.71 20.66
C PRO A 71 14.25 1.15 21.77
N ALA A 72 14.82 1.63 22.88
CA ALA A 72 14.06 2.16 24.01
C ALA A 72 13.06 3.25 23.58
N GLY A 73 11.84 3.16 24.10
CA GLY A 73 10.72 4.05 23.78
C GLY A 73 9.91 3.60 22.56
N TRP A 74 10.16 2.40 22.06
CA TRP A 74 9.38 1.70 21.06
C TRP A 74 9.07 0.27 21.50
N ARG A 75 7.96 -0.28 21.04
CA ARG A 75 7.56 -1.67 21.29
C ARG A 75 7.26 -2.37 19.98
N LEU A 76 7.74 -3.60 19.83
CA LEU A 76 7.32 -4.49 18.76
C LEU A 76 5.95 -5.07 19.11
N GLU A 77 4.97 -4.85 18.25
CA GLU A 77 3.61 -5.37 18.39
C GLU A 77 3.42 -6.66 17.58
N ALA A 78 3.97 -6.68 16.36
CA ALA A 78 3.89 -7.83 15.49
C ALA A 78 5.09 -7.87 14.53
N GLU A 79 5.43 -9.08 14.11
CA GLU A 79 6.41 -9.36 13.08
C GLU A 79 5.89 -10.44 12.14
N ALA A 80 6.05 -10.22 10.84
CA ALA A 80 5.66 -11.13 9.79
C ALA A 80 6.56 -10.91 8.57
N SER A 81 6.24 -11.54 7.44
CA SER A 81 6.86 -11.25 6.15
C SER A 81 5.79 -10.98 5.10
N MET A 82 6.21 -10.29 4.03
CA MET A 82 5.36 -10.03 2.87
C MET A 82 6.17 -10.15 1.59
N PHE A 83 5.54 -10.65 0.54
CA PHE A 83 6.10 -10.58 -0.80
C PHE A 83 5.91 -9.19 -1.37
N ARG A 84 6.95 -8.68 -2.01
CA ARG A 84 6.87 -7.58 -2.96
C ARG A 84 6.81 -8.21 -4.33
N MET A 85 5.76 -7.92 -5.08
CA MET A 85 5.53 -8.49 -6.40
C MET A 85 5.48 -7.39 -7.45
N VAL A 86 6.00 -7.66 -8.63
CA VAL A 86 6.07 -6.71 -9.76
C VAL A 86 5.29 -7.28 -10.94
N TRP A 87 4.60 -6.43 -11.66
CA TRP A 87 3.93 -6.81 -12.90
C TRP A 87 4.96 -7.18 -13.98
N ALA A 88 4.81 -8.39 -14.53
CA ALA A 88 5.73 -8.95 -15.53
C ALA A 88 5.01 -9.36 -16.82
N ALA A 89 3.67 -9.33 -16.85
CA ALA A 89 2.91 -9.71 -18.03
C ALA A 89 2.74 -8.54 -19.02
N GLU A 90 2.23 -8.84 -20.21
CA GLU A 90 1.82 -7.83 -21.18
C GLU A 90 0.67 -6.96 -20.64
N VAL A 91 0.39 -5.86 -21.34
CA VAL A 91 -0.74 -4.99 -21.02
C VAL A 91 -2.03 -5.81 -21.04
N PRO A 92 -2.81 -5.85 -19.96
CA PRO A 92 -4.05 -6.63 -19.94
C PRO A 92 -5.02 -6.14 -21.00
N ALA A 93 -5.64 -7.06 -21.71
CA ALA A 93 -6.74 -6.73 -22.63
C ALA A 93 -7.89 -6.04 -21.85
N GLU A 94 -8.61 -5.16 -22.53
CA GLU A 94 -9.83 -4.60 -21.96
C GLU A 94 -10.84 -5.71 -21.64
N ASP A 95 -11.47 -5.61 -20.47
CA ASP A 95 -12.59 -6.49 -20.12
C ASP A 95 -13.74 -6.24 -21.11
N VAL A 96 -14.51 -7.28 -21.44
CA VAL A 96 -15.72 -7.18 -22.29
C VAL A 96 -16.73 -6.15 -21.74
N ARG A 97 -16.71 -5.90 -20.44
CA ARG A 97 -17.53 -4.86 -19.78
C ARG A 97 -16.89 -3.48 -19.79
N GLY A 98 -15.64 -3.35 -20.29
CA GLY A 98 -14.84 -2.15 -20.15
C GLY A 98 -14.70 -1.74 -18.68
N ASP A 99 -14.53 -0.45 -18.45
CA ASP A 99 -14.48 0.14 -17.10
C ASP A 99 -15.88 0.57 -16.58
N ALA A 100 -16.95 0.05 -17.18
CA ALA A 100 -18.33 0.36 -16.77
C ALA A 100 -18.56 0.01 -15.29
N GLY A 101 -19.01 1.00 -14.49
CA GLY A 101 -19.23 0.84 -13.04
C GLY A 101 -17.96 0.95 -12.20
N ILE A 102 -16.81 1.28 -12.78
CA ILE A 102 -15.62 1.72 -12.06
C ILE A 102 -15.70 3.23 -11.86
N VAL A 103 -15.71 3.67 -10.61
CA VAL A 103 -15.87 5.08 -10.24
C VAL A 103 -14.57 5.58 -9.61
N PRO A 104 -13.98 6.70 -10.07
CA PRO A 104 -12.87 7.33 -9.36
C PRO A 104 -13.31 7.75 -7.95
N LEU A 105 -12.51 7.39 -6.94
CA LEU A 105 -12.75 7.79 -5.57
C LEU A 105 -12.04 9.13 -5.30
N THR A 106 -12.77 10.05 -4.67
CA THR A 106 -12.31 11.37 -4.29
C THR A 106 -12.38 11.56 -2.78
N ALA A 107 -12.00 12.73 -2.28
CA ALA A 107 -12.13 13.06 -0.86
C ALA A 107 -13.56 12.86 -0.31
N GLU A 108 -14.59 13.02 -1.14
CA GLU A 108 -15.99 12.79 -0.75
C GLU A 108 -16.28 11.32 -0.40
N HIS A 109 -15.45 10.40 -0.88
CA HIS A 109 -15.57 8.96 -0.64
C HIS A 109 -14.67 8.47 0.53
N ALA A 110 -13.91 9.37 1.18
CA ALA A 110 -12.89 8.99 2.16
C ALA A 110 -13.46 8.19 3.35
N GLU A 111 -14.62 8.57 3.88
CA GLU A 111 -15.26 7.86 4.98
C GLU A 111 -15.75 6.46 4.54
N ALA A 112 -16.34 6.35 3.35
CA ALA A 112 -16.79 5.07 2.81
C ALA A 112 -15.60 4.13 2.53
N ALA A 113 -14.49 4.67 2.01
CA ALA A 113 -13.28 3.92 1.76
C ALA A 113 -12.64 3.44 3.08
N LEU A 114 -12.57 4.31 4.10
CA LEU A 114 -12.07 3.94 5.43
C LEU A 114 -12.96 2.87 6.09
N ALA A 115 -14.27 3.01 5.99
CA ALA A 115 -15.20 2.01 6.52
C ALA A 115 -15.03 0.64 5.86
N LEU A 116 -14.89 0.60 4.52
CA LEU A 116 -14.64 -0.64 3.79
C LEU A 116 -13.26 -1.23 4.14
N ALA A 117 -12.22 -0.41 4.24
CA ALA A 117 -10.89 -0.85 4.67
C ALA A 117 -10.90 -1.39 6.10
N THR A 118 -11.61 -0.75 7.03
CA THR A 118 -11.75 -1.21 8.41
C THR A 118 -12.45 -2.58 8.46
N LEU A 119 -13.50 -2.76 7.67
CA LEU A 119 -14.24 -4.03 7.61
C LEU A 119 -13.41 -5.18 7.03
N THR A 120 -12.57 -4.89 6.03
CA THR A 120 -11.90 -5.94 5.23
C THR A 120 -10.41 -6.09 5.54
N ASN A 121 -9.81 -5.12 6.24
CA ASN A 121 -8.40 -5.09 6.66
C ASN A 121 -7.39 -5.40 5.53
N PRO A 122 -7.39 -4.65 4.42
CA PRO A 122 -6.48 -4.87 3.28
C PRO A 122 -5.04 -4.42 3.56
N GLY A 123 -4.75 -3.95 4.76
CA GLY A 123 -3.51 -3.34 5.19
C GLY A 123 -3.72 -1.92 5.75
N PRO A 124 -2.65 -1.21 6.10
CA PRO A 124 -2.76 0.10 6.72
C PRO A 124 -3.46 1.12 5.81
N PHE A 125 -4.53 1.71 6.31
CA PHE A 125 -5.36 2.68 5.61
C PHE A 125 -5.81 3.79 6.57
N GLY A 126 -5.81 5.03 6.14
CA GLY A 126 -6.27 6.18 6.90
C GLY A 126 -7.25 7.03 6.10
N LEU A 127 -7.91 7.97 6.75
CA LEU A 127 -8.94 8.82 6.15
C LEU A 127 -8.42 9.61 4.92
N ARG A 128 -7.12 9.94 4.92
CA ARG A 128 -6.46 10.71 3.85
C ARG A 128 -5.73 9.83 2.83
N THR A 129 -5.82 8.50 2.93
CA THR A 129 -5.08 7.60 2.04
C THR A 129 -5.43 7.79 0.56
N LEU A 130 -6.67 8.19 0.26
CA LEU A 130 -7.09 8.49 -1.13
C LEU A 130 -6.32 9.68 -1.77
N GLU A 131 -5.62 10.52 -0.97
CA GLU A 131 -4.81 11.62 -1.49
C GLU A 131 -3.43 11.17 -2.02
N LEU A 132 -3.03 9.91 -1.76
CA LEU A 132 -1.71 9.39 -2.10
C LEU A 132 -1.57 9.00 -3.58
N GLY A 133 -2.67 8.70 -4.25
CA GLY A 133 -2.70 8.31 -5.65
C GLY A 133 -4.12 8.13 -6.16
N GLU A 134 -4.26 7.52 -7.31
CA GLU A 134 -5.57 7.25 -7.89
C GLU A 134 -6.23 6.05 -7.19
N TYR A 135 -7.48 6.22 -6.82
CA TYR A 135 -8.32 5.16 -6.24
C TYR A 135 -9.59 4.99 -7.06
N PHE A 136 -10.00 3.76 -7.24
CA PHE A 136 -11.23 3.39 -7.93
C PHE A 136 -12.08 2.48 -7.06
N GLY A 137 -13.40 2.62 -7.19
CA GLY A 137 -14.38 1.82 -6.47
C GLY A 137 -15.50 1.31 -7.35
N SER A 138 -16.16 0.29 -6.84
CA SER A 138 -17.46 -0.19 -7.36
C SER A 138 -18.52 0.05 -6.31
N PHE A 139 -19.68 0.54 -6.74
CA PHE A 139 -20.82 0.82 -5.88
C PHE A 139 -22.00 -0.08 -6.22
N GLU A 140 -22.73 -0.51 -5.19
CA GLU A 140 -24.00 -1.21 -5.30
C GLU A 140 -25.01 -0.53 -4.38
N ASN A 141 -26.13 -0.08 -4.93
CA ASN A 141 -27.18 0.64 -4.20
C ASN A 141 -26.64 1.83 -3.36
N GLY A 142 -25.64 2.54 -3.88
CA GLY A 142 -25.00 3.68 -3.21
C GLY A 142 -23.94 3.30 -2.15
N GLN A 143 -23.70 2.02 -1.90
CA GLN A 143 -22.65 1.54 -0.99
C GLN A 143 -21.39 1.23 -1.78
N LEU A 144 -20.22 1.67 -1.29
CA LEU A 144 -18.93 1.25 -1.80
C LEU A 144 -18.67 -0.21 -1.41
N VAL A 145 -18.62 -1.11 -2.39
CA VAL A 145 -18.51 -2.56 -2.15
C VAL A 145 -17.17 -3.16 -2.54
N ALA A 146 -16.38 -2.45 -3.35
CA ALA A 146 -15.00 -2.84 -3.65
C ALA A 146 -14.18 -1.59 -3.98
N MET A 147 -12.88 -1.61 -3.67
CA MET A 147 -11.94 -0.59 -4.08
C MET A 147 -10.56 -1.16 -4.35
N ALA A 148 -9.77 -0.43 -5.11
CA ALA A 148 -8.34 -0.60 -5.29
C ALA A 148 -7.74 0.77 -5.65
N GLY A 149 -6.49 1.01 -5.34
CA GLY A 149 -5.85 2.28 -5.68
C GLY A 149 -4.35 2.26 -5.49
N GLU A 150 -3.74 3.42 -5.51
CA GLU A 150 -2.31 3.63 -5.42
C GLU A 150 -1.94 4.22 -4.06
N ARG A 151 -0.85 3.71 -3.46
CA ARG A 151 -0.41 4.18 -2.14
C ARG A 151 1.02 4.70 -2.15
N MET A 152 1.94 4.01 -2.78
CA MET A 152 3.35 4.38 -2.84
C MET A 152 3.84 4.49 -4.27
N GLN A 153 4.77 5.41 -4.49
CA GLN A 153 5.40 5.59 -5.80
C GLN A 153 6.82 6.11 -5.64
N ALA A 154 7.75 5.60 -6.44
CA ALA A 154 9.08 6.15 -6.59
C ALA A 154 9.70 5.68 -7.91
N GLY A 155 10.33 6.62 -8.65
CA GLY A 155 10.79 6.34 -10.01
C GLY A 155 9.62 5.91 -10.88
N GLU A 156 9.77 4.78 -11.55
CA GLU A 156 8.75 4.16 -12.40
C GLU A 156 7.74 3.29 -11.63
N PHE A 157 8.03 2.93 -10.38
CA PHE A 157 7.22 1.99 -9.61
C PHE A 157 6.03 2.65 -8.94
N HIS A 158 4.82 2.11 -9.19
CA HIS A 158 3.56 2.53 -8.59
C HIS A 158 2.86 1.36 -7.90
N GLU A 159 2.58 1.51 -6.60
CA GLU A 159 1.99 0.44 -5.80
C GLU A 159 0.48 0.35 -5.98
N ILE A 160 0.00 -0.83 -6.34
CA ILE A 160 -1.42 -1.17 -6.20
C ILE A 160 -1.69 -1.62 -4.76
N SER A 161 -2.57 -0.91 -4.09
CA SER A 161 -2.87 -1.11 -2.66
C SER A 161 -4.34 -0.88 -2.35
N GLY A 162 -4.74 -1.15 -1.09
CA GLY A 162 -6.11 -0.96 -0.66
C GLY A 162 -7.11 -1.86 -1.38
N VAL A 163 -6.63 -2.96 -1.97
CA VAL A 163 -7.46 -3.90 -2.74
C VAL A 163 -8.36 -4.66 -1.78
N CYS A 164 -9.64 -4.37 -1.83
CA CYS A 164 -10.61 -5.04 -0.97
C CYS A 164 -12.01 -5.10 -1.58
N THR A 165 -12.78 -6.06 -1.09
CA THR A 165 -14.19 -6.27 -1.48
C THR A 165 -15.00 -6.64 -0.25
N HIS A 166 -16.12 -5.96 -0.06
CA HIS A 166 -17.08 -6.24 1.00
C HIS A 166 -17.45 -7.74 1.01
N PRO A 167 -17.54 -8.40 2.16
CA PRO A 167 -17.78 -9.85 2.27
C PRO A 167 -18.95 -10.35 1.42
N ASP A 168 -20.09 -9.64 1.43
CA ASP A 168 -21.30 -10.01 0.69
C ASP A 168 -21.18 -9.88 -0.84
N PHE A 169 -20.09 -9.27 -1.31
CA PHE A 169 -19.86 -9.01 -2.74
C PHE A 169 -18.62 -9.71 -3.28
N GLN A 170 -18.00 -10.58 -2.49
CA GLN A 170 -16.86 -11.39 -2.92
C GLN A 170 -17.23 -12.40 -4.02
N ALA A 171 -16.23 -13.00 -4.65
CA ALA A 171 -16.35 -13.97 -5.74
C ALA A 171 -17.06 -13.45 -7.02
N LYS A 172 -17.30 -12.13 -7.13
CA LYS A 172 -17.89 -11.49 -8.33
C LYS A 172 -16.83 -10.88 -9.26
N GLY A 173 -15.54 -11.03 -8.93
CA GLY A 173 -14.43 -10.51 -9.73
C GLY A 173 -14.19 -9.00 -9.62
N LEU A 174 -14.83 -8.29 -8.66
CA LEU A 174 -14.74 -6.84 -8.52
C LEU A 174 -13.30 -6.36 -8.29
N ALA A 175 -12.59 -6.94 -7.31
CA ALA A 175 -11.20 -6.58 -7.03
C ALA A 175 -10.31 -6.77 -8.27
N ARG A 176 -10.43 -7.90 -8.96
CA ARG A 176 -9.67 -8.17 -10.19
C ARG A 176 -9.91 -7.11 -11.27
N ARG A 177 -11.17 -6.69 -11.47
CA ARG A 177 -11.52 -5.65 -12.48
C ARG A 177 -10.88 -4.31 -12.13
N LEU A 178 -10.98 -3.88 -10.86
CA LEU A 178 -10.39 -2.63 -10.39
C LEU A 178 -8.87 -2.65 -10.55
N MET A 179 -8.21 -3.74 -10.17
CA MET A 179 -6.77 -3.90 -10.36
C MET A 179 -6.36 -3.85 -11.83
N LEU A 180 -7.08 -4.55 -12.72
CA LEU A 180 -6.76 -4.53 -14.16
C LEU A 180 -6.93 -3.14 -14.77
N ALA A 181 -7.90 -2.35 -14.31
CA ALA A 181 -8.05 -0.96 -14.73
C ALA A 181 -6.86 -0.10 -14.28
N LEU A 182 -6.42 -0.23 -13.02
CA LEU A 182 -5.22 0.43 -12.51
C LEU A 182 -3.95 0.01 -13.28
N ILE A 183 -3.74 -1.29 -13.46
CA ILE A 183 -2.57 -1.83 -14.17
C ILE A 183 -2.50 -1.24 -15.59
N ARG A 184 -3.60 -1.29 -16.36
CA ARG A 184 -3.64 -0.71 -17.70
C ARG A 184 -3.26 0.77 -17.69
N ARG A 185 -3.81 1.51 -16.73
CA ARG A 185 -3.57 2.95 -16.60
C ARG A 185 -2.11 3.26 -16.27
N GLN A 186 -1.53 2.57 -15.30
CA GLN A 186 -0.11 2.69 -14.95
C GLN A 186 0.79 2.37 -16.14
N LEU A 187 0.57 1.23 -16.81
CA LEU A 187 1.36 0.85 -17.99
C LEU A 187 1.23 1.84 -19.15
N GLN A 188 0.06 2.44 -19.36
CA GLN A 188 -0.15 3.50 -20.35
C GLN A 188 0.64 4.78 -20.05
N HIS A 189 0.91 5.05 -18.78
CA HIS A 189 1.76 6.17 -18.33
C HIS A 189 3.26 5.83 -18.31
N GLY A 190 3.64 4.60 -18.68
CA GLY A 190 5.03 4.13 -18.61
C GLY A 190 5.48 3.77 -17.20
N GLU A 191 4.54 3.52 -16.32
CA GLU A 191 4.75 3.15 -14.93
C GLU A 191 4.78 1.62 -14.79
N THR A 192 5.48 1.14 -13.77
CA THR A 192 5.60 -0.30 -13.46
C THR A 192 4.75 -0.63 -12.23
N PRO A 193 3.63 -1.36 -12.39
CA PRO A 193 2.80 -1.77 -11.27
C PRO A 193 3.56 -2.72 -10.34
N PHE A 194 3.47 -2.48 -9.05
CA PHE A 194 3.92 -3.44 -8.02
C PHE A 194 2.90 -3.52 -6.89
N LEU A 195 3.03 -4.51 -6.01
CA LEU A 195 2.19 -4.64 -4.83
C LEU A 195 2.95 -5.35 -3.69
N HIS A 196 2.36 -5.26 -2.50
CA HIS A 196 2.76 -6.08 -1.36
C HIS A 196 1.62 -7.02 -0.97
N VAL A 197 1.97 -8.24 -0.59
CA VAL A 197 1.04 -9.24 -0.06
C VAL A 197 1.69 -9.99 1.09
N MET A 198 0.96 -10.16 2.20
CA MET A 198 1.46 -10.91 3.35
C MET A 198 1.78 -12.35 2.94
N SER A 199 2.90 -12.90 3.41
CA SER A 199 3.39 -14.24 3.02
C SER A 199 2.41 -15.35 3.44
N ASP A 200 1.63 -15.14 4.48
CA ASP A 200 0.59 -16.07 4.93
C ASP A 200 -0.72 -15.98 4.14
N ASN A 201 -0.90 -14.94 3.29
CA ASN A 201 -2.08 -14.79 2.44
C ASN A 201 -1.90 -15.49 1.09
N ALA A 202 -1.80 -16.84 1.13
CA ALA A 202 -1.61 -17.66 -0.07
C ALA A 202 -2.72 -17.46 -1.12
N THR A 203 -3.93 -17.13 -0.71
CA THR A 203 -5.06 -16.89 -1.61
C THR A 203 -4.83 -15.66 -2.48
N ALA A 204 -4.45 -14.54 -1.87
CA ALA A 204 -4.17 -13.30 -2.61
C ALA A 204 -2.88 -13.43 -3.43
N HIS A 205 -1.81 -14.03 -2.86
CA HIS A 205 -0.56 -14.28 -3.56
C HIS A 205 -0.79 -15.08 -4.85
N GLY A 206 -1.49 -16.22 -4.78
CA GLY A 206 -1.81 -17.01 -5.95
C GLY A 206 -2.76 -16.30 -6.94
N LEU A 207 -3.63 -15.40 -6.47
CA LEU A 207 -4.43 -14.56 -7.37
C LEU A 207 -3.52 -13.60 -8.16
N TYR A 208 -2.60 -12.91 -7.50
CA TYR A 208 -1.70 -11.95 -8.15
C TYR A 208 -0.76 -12.63 -9.14
N GLN A 209 -0.23 -13.81 -8.81
CA GLN A 209 0.55 -14.60 -9.78
C GLN A 209 -0.27 -14.96 -11.02
N ARG A 210 -1.52 -15.42 -10.86
CA ARG A 210 -2.41 -15.70 -12.01
C ARG A 210 -2.80 -14.45 -12.81
N MET A 211 -2.69 -13.26 -12.21
CA MET A 211 -2.92 -12.01 -12.92
C MET A 211 -1.71 -11.56 -13.76
N GLY A 212 -0.51 -12.01 -13.43
CA GLY A 212 0.72 -11.65 -14.12
C GLY A 212 1.77 -10.93 -13.26
N PHE A 213 1.60 -10.91 -11.94
CA PHE A 213 2.65 -10.47 -11.03
C PHE A 213 3.64 -11.59 -10.75
N GLU A 214 4.91 -11.23 -10.61
CA GLU A 214 5.99 -12.12 -10.19
C GLU A 214 6.60 -11.65 -8.87
N ASP A 215 7.08 -12.61 -8.08
CA ASP A 215 7.75 -12.30 -6.81
C ASP A 215 9.09 -11.61 -7.08
N TYR A 216 9.23 -10.38 -6.61
CA TYR A 216 10.51 -9.65 -6.66
C TYR A 216 11.39 -10.04 -5.47
N CYS A 217 10.84 -9.97 -4.25
CA CYS A 217 11.52 -10.38 -3.02
C CYS A 217 10.51 -10.61 -1.89
N GLU A 218 10.93 -11.31 -0.86
CA GLU A 218 10.24 -11.37 0.42
C GLU A 218 10.96 -10.46 1.43
N VAL A 219 10.21 -9.64 2.16
CA VAL A 219 10.76 -8.70 3.14
C VAL A 219 10.07 -8.86 4.48
N PRO A 220 10.79 -8.69 5.60
CA PRO A 220 10.18 -8.62 6.92
C PRO A 220 9.31 -7.36 7.02
N VAL A 221 8.18 -7.49 7.67
CA VAL A 221 7.29 -6.36 8.04
C VAL A 221 7.04 -6.40 9.52
N ARG A 222 7.12 -5.24 10.16
CA ARG A 222 6.90 -5.07 11.60
C ARG A 222 5.84 -4.03 11.86
N VAL A 223 5.04 -4.28 12.88
CA VAL A 223 4.20 -3.27 13.52
C VAL A 223 4.88 -2.88 14.82
N ILE A 224 5.16 -1.60 14.96
CA ILE A 224 5.79 -1.03 16.15
C ILE A 224 4.93 0.09 16.73
N SER A 225 4.96 0.28 18.04
CA SER A 225 4.27 1.38 18.70
C SER A 225 5.23 2.29 19.45
N ARG A 226 4.90 3.58 19.50
CA ARG A 226 5.59 4.59 20.31
C ARG A 226 5.12 4.49 21.76
N LEU A 227 6.03 4.23 22.70
CA LEU A 227 5.74 4.20 24.13
C LEU A 227 5.61 5.59 24.74
#